data_055764b0afc62ce833a7f509e69f2444
#
_entry.id   055764b0afc62ce833a7f509e69f2444
#
_cell.length_a   1.000
_cell.length_b   1.000
_cell.length_c   1.000
_cell.angle_alpha   90.00
_cell.angle_beta   90.00
_cell.angle_gamma   90.00
#
_symmetry.space_group_name_H-M   'P 1'
#
loop_
_entity.id
_entity.type
_entity.pdbx_description
1 polymer ?
#
loop_
_entity_poly.entity_id
_entity_poly.type
_entity_poly.pdbx_seq_one_letter_code
_entity_poly.pdbx_strand_id
1 'polypeptide(L)'
;DSDDETLDDASARVVTDRKPTAAEWEDLKLAWRAVKHVKSNAIVIAKDEVTVGVGAGQMNRVGSANIAITQAGEKAIGAAMGSDAFFPMGDTVEAAAAAGITAIIQPGGSIRDQESIDACNKHGITMIFTNVRHFKH
;
A
#
# COMPACT_ATOMS: atom_id res chain seq x y z
N ASP A 1 17.64 -5.60 12.78
CA ASP A 1 16.84 -4.65 13.49
C ASP A 1 15.37 -4.99 13.43
N SER A 2 14.66 -4.64 14.48
CA SER A 2 13.26 -5.00 14.60
C SER A 2 12.38 -4.39 13.51
N ASP A 3 12.75 -3.23 13.00
CA ASP A 3 11.94 -2.60 11.97
C ASP A 3 11.92 -3.42 10.68
N ASP A 4 13.02 -4.06 10.37
CA ASP A 4 13.06 -4.90 9.20
C ASP A 4 12.20 -6.13 9.36
N GLU A 5 11.99 -6.52 10.58
CA GLU A 5 11.20 -7.72 10.87
C GLU A 5 9.72 -7.50 10.61
N THR A 6 9.28 -6.26 10.53
CA THR A 6 7.86 -6.00 10.28
C THR A 6 7.44 -6.38 8.87
N LEU A 7 8.40 -6.49 7.97
CA LEU A 7 8.15 -6.98 6.62
C LEU A 7 8.93 -8.26 6.43
N ASP A 8 8.50 -9.26 7.17
CA ASP A 8 9.13 -10.56 7.19
C ASP A 8 8.73 -11.33 5.95
N ASP A 9 9.70 -11.89 5.25
CA ASP A 9 9.42 -12.69 4.07
C ASP A 9 8.51 -13.87 4.38
N ALA A 10 8.55 -14.38 5.59
CA ALA A 10 7.70 -15.50 5.96
C ALA A 10 6.23 -15.13 5.97
N SER A 11 5.89 -13.87 6.26
CA SER A 11 4.50 -13.44 6.31
C SER A 11 4.10 -12.62 5.09
N ALA A 12 5.05 -12.02 4.39
CA ALA A 12 4.76 -11.20 3.22
C ALA A 12 4.74 -12.08 1.97
N ARG A 13 3.72 -11.89 1.14
CA ARG A 13 3.63 -12.65 -0.11
C ARG A 13 3.02 -11.84 -1.22
N VAL A 14 3.48 -12.09 -2.43
CA VAL A 14 2.92 -11.46 -3.63
C VAL A 14 1.64 -12.19 -3.99
N VAL A 15 0.55 -11.46 -4.11
CA VAL A 15 -0.76 -12.05 -4.40
C VAL A 15 -1.23 -11.76 -5.82
N THR A 16 -0.49 -10.97 -6.59
CA THR A 16 -0.84 -10.61 -7.97
C THR A 16 0.05 -11.36 -8.95
N ASP A 17 -0.34 -11.30 -10.24
CA ASP A 17 0.42 -11.95 -11.29
C ASP A 17 1.80 -11.34 -11.48
N ARG A 18 1.90 -10.01 -11.39
CA ARG A 18 3.18 -9.32 -11.54
C ARG A 18 3.88 -9.23 -10.19
N LYS A 19 5.16 -9.51 -10.20
CA LYS A 19 5.98 -9.41 -8.98
C LYS A 19 6.66 -8.05 -8.96
N PRO A 20 6.98 -7.53 -7.76
CA PRO A 20 7.63 -6.23 -7.67
C PRO A 20 9.06 -6.28 -8.20
N THR A 21 9.49 -5.16 -8.78
CA THR A 21 10.90 -4.98 -9.12
C THR A 21 11.67 -4.69 -7.84
N ALA A 22 13.01 -4.71 -7.93
CA ALA A 22 13.84 -4.39 -6.77
C ALA A 22 13.55 -2.98 -6.26
N ALA A 23 13.40 -2.02 -7.16
CA ALA A 23 13.12 -0.64 -6.76
C ALA A 23 11.75 -0.53 -6.09
N GLU A 24 10.75 -1.22 -6.65
CA GLU A 24 9.41 -1.23 -6.03
C GLU A 24 9.46 -1.86 -4.65
N TRP A 25 10.25 -2.92 -4.50
CA TRP A 25 10.34 -3.60 -3.22
C TRP A 25 10.88 -2.69 -2.13
N GLU A 26 11.89 -1.87 -2.46
CA GLU A 26 12.43 -0.93 -1.48
C GLU A 26 11.41 0.13 -1.10
N ASP A 27 10.65 0.62 -2.06
CA ASP A 27 9.59 1.59 -1.78
C ASP A 27 8.46 0.98 -0.99
N LEU A 28 8.11 -0.28 -1.27
CA LEU A 28 7.09 -1.00 -0.51
C LEU A 28 7.52 -1.15 0.95
N LYS A 29 8.78 -1.49 1.18
CA LYS A 29 9.28 -1.62 2.55
C LYS A 29 9.24 -0.29 3.29
N LEU A 30 9.62 0.79 2.62
CA LEU A 30 9.56 2.11 3.22
C LEU A 30 8.14 2.49 3.57
N ALA A 31 7.21 2.31 2.64
CA ALA A 31 5.81 2.63 2.88
C ALA A 31 5.24 1.80 4.04
N TRP A 32 5.60 0.52 4.09
CA TRP A 32 5.12 -0.37 5.15
C TRP A 32 5.61 0.09 6.52
N ARG A 33 6.89 0.42 6.61
CA ARG A 33 7.44 0.91 7.88
C ARG A 33 6.81 2.23 8.29
N ALA A 34 6.55 3.10 7.32
CA ALA A 34 6.01 4.42 7.62
C ALA A 34 4.58 4.37 8.13
N VAL A 35 3.74 3.47 7.60
CA VAL A 35 2.34 3.46 8.02
C VAL A 35 2.17 3.12 9.50
N LYS A 36 3.14 2.43 10.11
CA LYS A 36 3.06 2.12 11.54
C LYS A 36 3.07 3.35 12.41
N HIS A 37 3.60 4.45 11.90
CA HIS A 37 3.78 5.67 12.67
C HIS A 37 2.74 6.72 12.34
N VAL A 38 1.75 6.36 11.54
CA VAL A 38 0.73 7.29 11.08
C VAL A 38 -0.61 6.86 11.64
N LYS A 39 -1.44 7.82 11.98
CA LYS A 39 -2.74 7.54 12.57
C LYS A 39 -3.68 6.89 11.56
N SER A 40 -4.32 5.80 11.96
CA SER A 40 -5.30 5.10 11.12
C SER A 40 -6.49 6.01 10.77
N ASN A 41 -7.10 5.87 9.68
CA ASN A 41 -6.74 5.01 8.54
C ASN A 41 -5.56 5.62 7.81
N ALA A 42 -4.47 4.89 7.67
CA ALA A 42 -3.22 5.44 7.15
C ALA A 42 -2.85 4.87 5.80
N ILE A 43 -2.48 5.76 4.89
CA ILE A 43 -1.93 5.42 3.58
C ILE A 43 -0.65 6.23 3.41
N VAL A 44 0.42 5.56 2.99
CA VAL A 44 1.69 6.22 2.71
C VAL A 44 2.12 5.86 1.30
N ILE A 45 2.57 6.87 0.55
CA ILE A 45 3.09 6.67 -0.80
C ILE A 45 4.58 6.98 -0.78
N ALA A 46 5.39 6.07 -1.33
CA ALA A 46 6.84 6.20 -1.36
C ALA A 46 7.35 6.04 -2.79
N LYS A 47 8.34 6.84 -3.15
CA LYS A 47 8.97 6.80 -4.47
C LYS A 47 10.43 7.11 -4.31
N ASP A 48 11.29 6.27 -4.93
CA ASP A 48 12.74 6.46 -4.87
C ASP A 48 13.24 6.55 -3.43
N GLU A 49 12.66 5.72 -2.57
CA GLU A 49 13.02 5.59 -1.16
C GLU A 49 12.75 6.86 -0.36
N VAL A 50 11.78 7.66 -0.81
CA VAL A 50 11.33 8.86 -0.09
C VAL A 50 9.82 8.81 0.03
N THR A 51 9.31 9.19 1.19
CA THR A 51 7.87 9.34 1.40
C THR A 51 7.41 10.58 0.65
N VAL A 52 6.47 10.42 -0.26
CA VAL A 52 5.99 11.53 -1.10
C VAL A 52 4.54 11.91 -0.83
N GLY A 53 3.80 11.07 -0.12
CA GLY A 53 2.42 11.39 0.23
C GLY A 53 1.97 10.61 1.44
N VAL A 54 1.19 11.25 2.31
CA VAL A 54 0.64 10.62 3.51
C VAL A 54 -0.81 11.06 3.66
N GLY A 55 -1.70 10.09 3.83
CA GLY A 55 -3.08 10.35 4.20
C GLY A 55 -3.38 9.61 5.47
N ALA A 56 -4.02 10.29 6.43
CA ALA A 56 -4.20 9.71 7.75
C ALA A 56 -5.47 10.21 8.42
N GLY A 57 -5.98 9.43 9.34
CA GLY A 57 -7.06 9.85 10.22
C GLY A 57 -8.42 9.98 9.57
N GLN A 58 -8.57 9.48 8.34
CA GLN A 58 -9.84 9.58 7.64
C GLN A 58 -10.78 8.44 8.03
N MET A 59 -12.07 8.64 7.81
CA MET A 59 -13.06 7.63 8.19
C MET A 59 -13.01 6.41 7.31
N ASN A 60 -12.53 6.56 6.07
CA ASN A 60 -12.43 5.41 5.19
C ASN A 60 -11.09 5.40 4.46
N ARG A 61 -10.79 4.23 3.89
CA ARG A 61 -9.48 3.98 3.27
C ARG A 61 -9.28 4.82 2.01
N VAL A 62 -10.31 4.93 1.18
CA VAL A 62 -10.19 5.68 -0.06
C VAL A 62 -9.98 7.16 0.21
N GLY A 63 -10.55 7.70 1.29
CA GLY A 63 -10.31 9.09 1.68
C GLY A 63 -8.86 9.34 2.01
N SER A 64 -8.24 8.45 2.80
CA SER A 64 -6.83 8.55 3.12
C SER A 64 -5.97 8.41 1.87
N ALA A 65 -6.34 7.50 0.97
CA ALA A 65 -5.61 7.31 -0.28
C ALA A 65 -5.64 8.57 -1.13
N ASN A 66 -6.81 9.20 -1.24
CA ASN A 66 -6.94 10.41 -2.05
C ASN A 66 -6.11 11.56 -1.50
N ILE A 67 -6.02 11.69 -0.17
CA ILE A 67 -5.18 12.72 0.44
C ILE A 67 -3.71 12.45 0.11
N ALA A 68 -3.26 11.22 0.27
CA ALA A 68 -1.88 10.85 -0.02
C ALA A 68 -1.54 11.08 -1.49
N ILE A 69 -2.45 10.70 -2.38
CA ILE A 69 -2.27 10.88 -3.82
C ILE A 69 -2.17 12.36 -4.20
N THR A 70 -3.05 13.17 -3.64
CA THR A 70 -3.04 14.60 -3.91
C THR A 70 -1.71 15.22 -3.45
N GLN A 71 -1.25 14.82 -2.28
CA GLN A 71 0.01 15.33 -1.75
C GLN A 71 1.20 14.90 -2.62
N ALA A 72 1.19 13.66 -3.09
CA ALA A 72 2.28 13.14 -3.92
C ALA A 72 2.34 13.78 -5.29
N GLY A 73 1.17 14.12 -5.85
CA GLY A 73 1.09 14.71 -7.18
C GLY A 73 1.72 13.80 -8.21
N GLU A 74 2.57 14.35 -9.07
CA GLU A 74 3.22 13.58 -10.13
C GLU A 74 4.16 12.52 -9.59
N LYS A 75 4.62 12.67 -8.37
CA LYS A 75 5.53 11.67 -7.78
C LYS A 75 4.83 10.37 -7.47
N ALA A 76 3.49 10.34 -7.53
CA ALA A 76 2.75 9.09 -7.40
C ALA A 76 2.98 8.15 -8.57
N ILE A 77 3.36 8.66 -9.73
CA ILE A 77 3.57 7.83 -10.92
C ILE A 77 4.76 6.91 -10.67
N GLY A 78 4.52 5.61 -10.75
CA GLY A 78 5.57 4.62 -10.50
C GLY A 78 5.86 4.38 -9.02
N ALA A 79 5.08 4.97 -8.12
CA ALA A 79 5.32 4.87 -6.68
C ALA A 79 4.70 3.62 -6.08
N ALA A 80 5.05 3.36 -4.83
CA ALA A 80 4.45 2.30 -4.01
C ALA A 80 3.55 2.90 -2.96
N MET A 81 2.45 2.19 -2.63
CA MET A 81 1.49 2.63 -1.64
C MET A 81 1.41 1.57 -0.52
N GLY A 82 1.49 2.01 0.73
CA GLY A 82 1.30 1.15 1.89
C GLY A 82 0.05 1.52 2.65
N SER A 83 -0.59 0.54 3.24
CA SER A 83 -1.80 0.73 4.03
C SER A 83 -1.65 -0.02 5.34
N ASP A 84 -2.14 0.57 6.44
CA ASP A 84 -2.06 -0.02 7.76
C ASP A 84 -3.11 -1.11 8.00
N ALA A 85 -4.11 -1.22 7.12
CA ALA A 85 -5.16 -2.22 7.23
C ALA A 85 -5.62 -2.64 5.84
N PHE A 86 -6.41 -3.72 5.77
CA PHE A 86 -6.86 -4.23 4.49
C PHE A 86 -7.79 -3.23 3.78
N PHE A 87 -7.86 -3.37 2.46
CA PHE A 87 -8.81 -2.60 1.66
C PHE A 87 -10.16 -3.32 1.72
N PRO A 88 -11.22 -2.60 2.08
CA PRO A 88 -12.53 -3.27 2.15
C PRO A 88 -13.08 -3.65 0.78
N MET A 89 -12.69 -2.96 -0.26
CA MET A 89 -13.11 -3.27 -1.63
C MET A 89 -12.08 -2.72 -2.60
N GLY A 90 -12.39 -2.81 -3.91
CA GLY A 90 -11.42 -2.44 -4.93
C GLY A 90 -11.25 -0.95 -5.22
N ASP A 91 -12.02 -0.08 -4.58
CA ASP A 91 -12.02 1.33 -4.92
C ASP A 91 -10.68 2.02 -4.62
N THR A 92 -9.98 1.59 -3.56
CA THR A 92 -8.67 2.16 -3.25
C THR A 92 -7.66 1.79 -4.32
N VAL A 93 -7.73 0.57 -4.85
CA VAL A 93 -6.85 0.16 -5.94
C VAL A 93 -7.13 0.97 -7.20
N GLU A 94 -8.41 1.22 -7.50
CA GLU A 94 -8.74 2.02 -8.68
C GLU A 94 -8.21 3.44 -8.55
N ALA A 95 -8.29 4.03 -7.36
CA ALA A 95 -7.73 5.37 -7.14
C ALA A 95 -6.22 5.36 -7.32
N ALA A 96 -5.55 4.33 -6.80
CA ALA A 96 -4.10 4.20 -6.93
C ALA A 96 -3.70 4.05 -8.40
N ALA A 97 -4.43 3.24 -9.14
CA ALA A 97 -4.16 3.01 -10.56
C ALA A 97 -4.29 4.30 -11.35
N ALA A 98 -5.32 5.08 -11.07
CA ALA A 98 -5.54 6.35 -11.76
C ALA A 98 -4.40 7.33 -11.50
N ALA A 99 -3.73 7.23 -10.35
CA ALA A 99 -2.61 8.09 -9.99
C ALA A 99 -1.28 7.60 -10.54
N GLY A 100 -1.23 6.38 -11.10
CA GLY A 100 0.00 5.83 -11.65
C GLY A 100 0.80 4.99 -10.68
N ILE A 101 0.25 4.64 -9.54
CA ILE A 101 0.92 3.77 -8.56
C ILE A 101 1.06 2.37 -9.14
N THR A 102 2.21 1.75 -8.94
CA THR A 102 2.52 0.46 -9.54
C THR A 102 2.69 -0.68 -8.53
N ALA A 103 2.74 -0.36 -7.25
CA ALA A 103 2.96 -1.38 -6.22
C ALA A 103 2.18 -1.00 -4.96
N ILE A 104 1.59 -2.01 -4.31
CA ILE A 104 0.79 -1.79 -3.11
C ILE A 104 1.15 -2.85 -2.08
N ILE A 105 1.20 -2.45 -0.80
CA ILE A 105 1.38 -3.39 0.30
C ILE A 105 0.31 -3.11 1.36
N GLN A 106 -0.36 -4.17 1.78
CA GLN A 106 -1.41 -4.11 2.78
C GLN A 106 -1.51 -5.43 3.50
N PRO A 107 -2.18 -5.48 4.67
CA PRO A 107 -2.25 -6.75 5.42
C PRO A 107 -3.10 -7.83 4.77
N GLY A 108 -4.14 -7.47 4.03
CA GLY A 108 -5.13 -8.45 3.57
C GLY A 108 -6.10 -8.82 4.69
N GLY A 109 -7.03 -9.71 4.41
CA GLY A 109 -7.98 -10.20 5.40
C GLY A 109 -9.42 -9.74 5.22
N SER A 110 -9.69 -9.01 4.14
CA SER A 110 -11.07 -8.66 3.79
C SER A 110 -11.73 -9.82 3.06
N ILE A 111 -13.03 -9.96 3.25
CA ILE A 111 -13.76 -10.96 2.45
C ILE A 111 -13.77 -10.59 0.99
N ARG A 112 -13.40 -9.35 0.67
CA ARG A 112 -13.31 -8.87 -0.71
C ARG A 112 -11.87 -8.71 -1.20
N ASP A 113 -10.93 -9.43 -0.59
CA ASP A 113 -9.53 -9.38 -1.03
C ASP A 113 -9.40 -9.65 -2.53
N GLN A 114 -10.21 -10.57 -3.05
CA GLN A 114 -10.12 -10.93 -4.46
C GLN A 114 -10.46 -9.73 -5.36
N GLU A 115 -11.35 -8.85 -4.94
CA GLU A 115 -11.64 -7.65 -5.73
C GLU A 115 -10.40 -6.77 -5.88
N SER A 116 -9.64 -6.62 -4.80
CA SER A 116 -8.42 -5.82 -4.83
C SER A 116 -7.35 -6.49 -5.69
N ILE A 117 -7.22 -7.81 -5.57
CA ILE A 117 -6.26 -8.56 -6.38
C ILE A 117 -6.61 -8.43 -7.85
N ASP A 118 -7.89 -8.62 -8.21
CA ASP A 118 -8.32 -8.53 -9.59
C ASP A 118 -8.11 -7.13 -10.17
N ALA A 119 -8.38 -6.10 -9.37
CA ALA A 119 -8.16 -4.73 -9.82
C ALA A 119 -6.68 -4.46 -10.06
N CYS A 120 -5.81 -4.98 -9.17
CA CYS A 120 -4.37 -4.85 -9.37
C CYS A 120 -3.91 -5.55 -10.64
N ASN A 121 -4.37 -6.77 -10.86
CA ASN A 121 -4.00 -7.51 -12.08
C ASN A 121 -4.48 -6.79 -13.33
N LYS A 122 -5.67 -6.24 -13.28
CA LYS A 122 -6.22 -5.48 -14.41
C LYS A 122 -5.34 -4.29 -14.79
N HIS A 123 -4.78 -3.63 -13.80
CA HIS A 123 -3.98 -2.41 -14.01
C HIS A 123 -2.47 -2.67 -14.02
N GLY A 124 -2.04 -3.92 -13.90
CA GLY A 124 -0.61 -4.24 -13.88
C GLY A 124 0.10 -3.82 -12.62
N ILE A 125 -0.63 -3.69 -11.51
CA ILE A 125 -0.06 -3.32 -10.22
C ILE A 125 0.33 -4.60 -9.49
N THR A 126 1.50 -4.60 -8.84
CA THR A 126 1.88 -5.70 -7.97
C THR A 126 1.37 -5.43 -6.55
N MET A 127 0.89 -6.45 -5.88
CA MET A 127 0.36 -6.28 -4.52
C MET A 127 0.94 -7.34 -3.59
N ILE A 128 1.31 -6.89 -2.40
CA ILE A 128 1.86 -7.73 -1.34
C ILE A 128 0.87 -7.75 -0.18
N PHE A 129 0.57 -8.94 0.34
CA PHE A 129 -0.17 -9.11 1.59
C PHE A 129 0.81 -9.49 2.67
N THR A 130 0.74 -8.82 3.80
CA THR A 130 1.63 -9.14 4.94
C THR A 130 0.96 -10.04 5.94
N ASN A 131 -0.38 -10.03 5.98
CA ASN A 131 -1.16 -10.74 7.00
C ASN A 131 -0.86 -10.26 8.42
N VAL A 132 -0.30 -9.05 8.52
CA VAL A 132 0.02 -8.43 9.80
C VAL A 132 -0.60 -7.04 9.81
N ARG A 133 -1.43 -6.77 10.81
CA ARG A 133 -2.05 -5.47 10.96
C ARG A 133 -1.24 -4.62 11.90
N HIS A 134 -1.23 -3.31 11.63
CA HIS A 134 -0.55 -2.35 12.49
C HIS A 134 -1.51 -1.66 13.46
N PHE A 135 -2.68 -2.25 13.67
CA PHE A 135 -3.61 -1.71 14.65
C PHE A 135 -3.01 -1.81 16.03
N LYS A 136 -3.18 -0.77 16.80
CA LYS A 136 -2.80 -0.81 18.19
C LYS A 136 -4.02 -1.07 19.04
N HIS A 137 -3.85 -1.83 20.04
CA HIS A 137 -4.93 -2.27 20.90
C HIS A 137 -4.70 -1.83 22.32
#